data_da9919bf94fe25453ee5211ac14b5cfd
#
_entry.id   da9919bf94fe25453ee5211ac14b5cfd
#
_cell.length_a   1.000
_cell.length_b   1.000
_cell.length_c   1.000
_cell.angle_alpha   90.00
_cell.angle_beta   90.00
_cell.angle_gamma   90.00
#
_symmetry.space_group_name_H-M   'P 1'
#
loop_
_entity.id
_entity.type
_entity.pdbx_description
1 polymer ?
#
loop_
_entity_poly.entity_id
_entity_poly.type
_entity_poly.pdbx_seq_one_letter_code
_entity_poly.pdbx_strand_id
1 'polypeptide(L)'
;PNHRRTMKLIGHREFMSKMRASVVAIVGVALLSGCGSLVPKTPPDTYALTGTPEVEGRASPRRQILIAEPLALKALDSEQIVIKPTPSSIEYLADSQWSDRLPKIVQAKLVEAFENTNRLGGVGRPGEGLAIDYQIATSIRAFEVRVQGGRTAIVEISAKVINDRNGTVRDQQVFRSTSPVAGSDNSAYVEALDRAFDNVTADLVRWALQRF
;
A
#
# COMPACT_ATOMS: atom_id res chain seq x y z
N PRO A 1 46.93 28.10 -72.75
CA PRO A 1 45.66 28.49 -72.08
C PRO A 1 44.98 27.34 -71.36
N ASN A 2 45.63 26.62 -70.40
CA ASN A 2 45.00 25.50 -69.71
C ASN A 2 45.31 25.42 -68.19
N HIS A 3 45.95 26.43 -67.61
CA HIS A 3 46.37 26.42 -66.22
C HIS A 3 45.33 27.03 -65.20
N ARG A 4 44.29 27.73 -65.66
CA ARG A 4 43.34 28.40 -64.79
C ARG A 4 42.10 27.56 -64.37
N ARG A 5 41.83 26.41 -65.01
CA ARG A 5 40.68 25.56 -64.68
C ARG A 5 40.90 24.53 -63.55
N THR A 6 42.17 24.10 -63.41
CA THR A 6 42.55 23.09 -62.40
C THR A 6 42.55 23.65 -60.93
N MET A 7 42.89 24.93 -60.79
CA MET A 7 43.02 25.54 -59.47
C MET A 7 41.65 25.80 -58.74
N LYS A 8 40.54 25.94 -59.51
CA LYS A 8 39.20 26.18 -58.93
C LYS A 8 38.52 24.91 -58.46
N LEU A 9 38.94 23.75 -58.96
CA LEU A 9 38.37 22.45 -58.57
C LEU A 9 38.95 21.89 -57.24
N ILE A 10 40.19 22.23 -56.93
CA ILE A 10 40.89 21.78 -55.73
C ILE A 10 40.30 22.50 -54.48
N GLY A 11 40.03 23.80 -54.56
CA GLY A 11 39.44 24.57 -53.46
C GLY A 11 38.03 24.13 -53.12
N HIS A 12 37.28 23.65 -54.11
CA HIS A 12 35.86 23.22 -53.84
C HIS A 12 35.79 21.86 -53.16
N ARG A 13 36.72 20.96 -53.37
CA ARG A 13 36.80 19.64 -52.72
C ARG A 13 37.26 19.78 -51.28
N GLU A 14 38.21 20.64 -50.96
CA GLU A 14 38.61 20.90 -49.56
C GLU A 14 37.50 21.60 -48.72
N PHE A 15 36.82 22.56 -49.34
CA PHE A 15 35.71 23.24 -48.67
C PHE A 15 34.57 22.29 -48.33
N MET A 16 34.19 21.42 -49.27
CA MET A 16 33.14 20.41 -49.01
C MET A 16 33.57 19.34 -48.01
N SER A 17 34.86 18.98 -47.98
CA SER A 17 35.41 18.04 -47.01
C SER A 17 35.34 18.60 -45.56
N LYS A 18 35.74 19.85 -45.37
CA LYS A 18 35.70 20.55 -44.09
C LYS A 18 34.25 20.77 -43.59
N MET A 19 33.35 21.07 -44.54
CA MET A 19 31.92 21.24 -44.20
C MET A 19 31.25 19.93 -43.77
N ARG A 20 31.61 18.80 -44.42
CA ARG A 20 31.16 17.45 -44.04
C ARG A 20 31.70 17.03 -42.66
N ALA A 21 32.96 17.31 -42.39
CA ALA A 21 33.59 17.02 -41.10
C ALA A 21 32.94 17.84 -39.95
N SER A 22 32.63 19.11 -40.20
CA SER A 22 31.94 19.96 -39.22
C SER A 22 30.51 19.51 -38.92
N VAL A 23 29.75 19.07 -39.95
CA VAL A 23 28.38 18.57 -39.79
C VAL A 23 28.38 17.25 -39.00
N VAL A 24 29.33 16.35 -39.28
CA VAL A 24 29.45 15.08 -38.53
C VAL A 24 29.84 15.33 -37.07
N ALA A 25 30.70 16.31 -36.79
CA ALA A 25 31.06 16.67 -35.41
C ALA A 25 29.88 17.27 -34.64
N ILE A 26 29.06 18.11 -35.27
CA ILE A 26 27.88 18.72 -34.63
C ILE A 26 26.80 17.66 -34.36
N VAL A 27 26.56 16.70 -35.26
CA VAL A 27 25.62 15.59 -35.06
C VAL A 27 26.12 14.64 -33.97
N GLY A 28 27.44 14.40 -33.89
CA GLY A 28 28.04 13.58 -32.82
C GLY A 28 27.86 14.18 -31.42
N VAL A 29 27.99 15.50 -31.28
CA VAL A 29 27.79 16.21 -30.00
C VAL A 29 26.31 16.24 -29.60
N ALA A 30 25.36 16.34 -30.54
CA ALA A 30 23.93 16.32 -30.25
C ALA A 30 23.43 14.96 -29.78
N LEU A 31 24.08 13.85 -30.13
CA LEU A 31 23.74 12.51 -29.69
C LEU A 31 24.24 12.19 -28.26
N LEU A 32 25.22 12.92 -27.74
CA LEU A 32 25.69 12.74 -26.35
C LEU A 32 24.90 13.55 -25.32
N SER A 33 24.06 14.48 -25.72
CA SER A 33 23.21 15.29 -24.81
C SER A 33 21.97 14.55 -24.34
N GLY A 34 21.74 13.31 -24.76
CA GLY A 34 20.57 12.49 -24.41
C GLY A 34 20.68 11.70 -23.13
N CYS A 35 21.70 11.86 -22.30
CA CYS A 35 21.70 11.35 -20.93
C CYS A 35 20.79 12.25 -20.08
N GLY A 36 19.46 12.05 -20.22
CA GLY A 36 18.49 12.58 -19.27
C GLY A 36 18.97 12.26 -17.86
N SER A 37 19.12 13.27 -17.05
CA SER A 37 19.47 13.17 -15.64
C SER A 37 18.54 12.15 -14.99
N LEU A 38 19.05 10.93 -14.76
CA LEU A 38 18.51 9.98 -13.79
C LEU A 38 18.73 10.62 -12.43
N VAL A 39 17.89 11.60 -12.09
CA VAL A 39 17.82 12.09 -10.71
C VAL A 39 17.31 10.87 -9.92
N PRO A 40 18.07 10.32 -8.98
CA PRO A 40 17.59 9.23 -8.14
C PRO A 40 16.33 9.73 -7.43
N LYS A 41 15.18 9.12 -7.74
CA LYS A 41 13.96 9.43 -7.01
C LYS A 41 14.18 9.01 -5.56
N THR A 42 14.05 9.94 -4.62
CA THR A 42 14.11 9.63 -3.19
C THR A 42 13.10 8.52 -2.90
N PRO A 43 13.48 7.45 -2.20
CA PRO A 43 12.52 6.42 -1.80
C PRO A 43 11.36 7.06 -1.01
N PRO A 44 10.13 6.56 -1.18
CA PRO A 44 9.00 7.06 -0.40
C PRO A 44 9.18 6.74 1.09
N ASP A 45 8.64 7.60 1.95
CA ASP A 45 8.56 7.33 3.38
C ASP A 45 7.72 6.09 3.62
N THR A 46 8.24 5.17 4.42
CA THR A 46 7.60 3.90 4.67
C THR A 46 7.00 3.86 6.07
N TYR A 47 5.71 3.55 6.14
CA TYR A 47 4.92 3.56 7.37
C TYR A 47 4.42 2.15 7.73
N ALA A 48 4.21 1.93 9.02
CA ALA A 48 3.60 0.73 9.57
C ALA A 48 2.40 1.10 10.44
N LEU A 49 1.44 0.19 10.58
CA LEU A 49 0.42 0.30 11.62
C LEU A 49 1.07 -0.08 12.96
N THR A 50 0.86 0.74 13.98
CA THR A 50 1.57 0.59 15.27
C THR A 50 0.69 0.02 16.36
N GLY A 51 -0.61 0.33 16.35
CA GLY A 51 -1.53 -0.01 17.41
C GLY A 51 -1.83 -1.50 17.49
N THR A 52 -1.91 -1.99 18.72
CA THR A 52 -2.52 -3.27 19.10
C THR A 52 -3.38 -2.98 20.34
N PRO A 53 -4.67 -2.78 20.15
CA PRO A 53 -5.54 -2.41 21.24
C PRO A 53 -5.62 -3.53 22.29
N GLU A 54 -5.58 -3.16 23.56
CA GLU A 54 -5.92 -4.09 24.65
C GLU A 54 -7.42 -4.38 24.63
N VAL A 55 -7.77 -5.65 24.47
CA VAL A 55 -9.17 -6.07 24.36
C VAL A 55 -9.49 -7.10 25.43
N GLU A 56 -10.45 -6.76 26.26
CA GLU A 56 -11.06 -7.72 27.18
C GLU A 56 -12.21 -8.46 26.49
N GLY A 57 -12.37 -9.75 26.85
CA GLY A 57 -13.43 -10.57 26.29
C GLY A 57 -13.56 -11.93 26.95
N ARG A 58 -14.50 -12.74 26.47
CA ARG A 58 -14.72 -14.10 26.96
C ARG A 58 -13.49 -14.97 26.69
N ALA A 59 -13.05 -15.69 27.71
CA ALA A 59 -11.97 -16.67 27.53
C ALA A 59 -12.51 -17.98 26.93
N SER A 60 -11.80 -18.48 25.94
CA SER A 60 -12.06 -19.77 25.27
C SER A 60 -10.73 -20.54 25.08
N PRO A 61 -10.07 -20.96 26.17
CA PRO A 61 -8.68 -21.44 26.15
C PRO A 61 -8.47 -22.77 25.40
N ARG A 62 -9.53 -23.43 25.00
CA ARG A 62 -9.49 -24.65 24.18
C ARG A 62 -9.77 -24.40 22.69
N ARG A 63 -10.08 -23.15 22.31
CA ARG A 63 -10.38 -22.80 20.93
C ARG A 63 -9.14 -22.31 20.21
N GLN A 64 -8.92 -22.83 19.01
CA GLN A 64 -7.90 -22.36 18.09
C GLN A 64 -8.56 -21.69 16.91
N ILE A 65 -8.06 -20.52 16.57
CA ILE A 65 -8.58 -19.74 15.45
C ILE A 65 -7.53 -19.51 14.38
N LEU A 66 -7.98 -19.38 13.15
CA LEU A 66 -7.17 -19.01 12.01
C LEU A 66 -7.60 -17.64 11.52
N ILE A 67 -6.63 -16.75 11.34
CA ILE A 67 -6.83 -15.43 10.73
C ILE A 67 -6.43 -15.52 9.25
N ALA A 68 -7.42 -15.52 8.36
CA ALA A 68 -7.15 -15.50 6.92
C ALA A 68 -6.62 -14.12 6.48
N GLU A 69 -5.80 -14.09 5.42
CA GLU A 69 -5.41 -12.81 4.81
C GLU A 69 -6.69 -12.09 4.34
N PRO A 70 -6.87 -10.81 4.71
CA PRO A 70 -8.06 -10.05 4.32
C PRO A 70 -8.19 -9.91 2.80
N LEU A 71 -9.40 -10.07 2.29
CA LEU A 71 -9.70 -9.72 0.91
C LEU A 71 -9.75 -8.19 0.75
N ALA A 72 -9.24 -7.68 -0.34
CA ALA A 72 -9.30 -6.27 -0.68
C ALA A 72 -9.40 -6.06 -2.19
N LEU A 73 -10.00 -4.94 -2.60
CA LEU A 73 -9.94 -4.50 -3.99
C LEU A 73 -8.53 -4.01 -4.31
N LYS A 74 -8.17 -4.03 -5.61
CA LYS A 74 -6.83 -3.70 -6.12
C LYS A 74 -6.24 -2.39 -5.55
N ALA A 75 -7.06 -1.37 -5.38
CA ALA A 75 -6.61 -0.09 -4.84
C ALA A 75 -6.14 -0.17 -3.37
N LEU A 76 -6.67 -1.11 -2.59
CA LEU A 76 -6.31 -1.38 -1.20
C LEU A 76 -5.37 -2.59 -1.07
N ASP A 77 -5.28 -3.44 -2.10
CA ASP A 77 -4.37 -4.57 -2.13
C ASP A 77 -3.00 -4.14 -2.69
N SER A 78 -2.38 -3.20 -2.03
CA SER A 78 -1.10 -2.62 -2.40
C SER A 78 -0.40 -1.99 -1.18
N GLU A 79 0.81 -1.49 -1.40
CA GLU A 79 1.57 -0.70 -0.42
C GLU A 79 1.16 0.78 -0.42
N GLN A 80 0.30 1.21 -1.34
CA GLN A 80 -0.07 2.61 -1.48
C GLN A 80 -1.13 3.03 -0.45
N ILE A 81 -1.00 4.26 0.07
CA ILE A 81 -1.94 4.85 1.02
C ILE A 81 -3.01 5.60 0.24
N VAL A 82 -4.25 5.17 0.37
CA VAL A 82 -5.38 5.70 -0.42
C VAL A 82 -5.90 7.02 0.14
N ILE A 83 -6.00 8.00 -0.75
CA ILE A 83 -6.66 9.29 -0.54
C ILE A 83 -7.86 9.39 -1.46
N LYS A 84 -8.98 9.91 -0.97
CA LYS A 84 -10.19 10.17 -1.75
C LYS A 84 -10.52 11.66 -1.79
N PRO A 85 -10.14 12.36 -2.87
CA PRO A 85 -10.53 13.75 -3.09
C PRO A 85 -12.04 13.92 -3.26
N THR A 86 -12.67 12.97 -3.94
CA THR A 86 -14.14 12.89 -4.10
C THR A 86 -14.62 11.46 -3.84
N PRO A 87 -15.92 11.20 -3.67
CA PRO A 87 -16.44 9.84 -3.45
C PRO A 87 -16.06 8.84 -4.54
N SER A 88 -15.85 9.28 -5.78
CA SER A 88 -15.56 8.42 -6.93
C SER A 88 -14.10 8.43 -7.39
N SER A 89 -13.25 9.36 -6.89
CA SER A 89 -11.84 9.42 -7.27
C SER A 89 -10.94 8.77 -6.21
N ILE A 90 -9.88 8.12 -6.70
CA ILE A 90 -8.83 7.53 -5.87
C ILE A 90 -7.52 8.16 -6.29
N GLU A 91 -6.79 8.64 -5.32
CA GLU A 91 -5.40 9.10 -5.41
C GLU A 91 -4.59 8.37 -4.34
N TYR A 92 -3.27 8.49 -4.42
CA TYR A 92 -2.38 7.92 -3.42
C TYR A 92 -1.55 9.00 -2.77
N LEU A 93 -1.28 8.84 -1.48
CA LEU A 93 -0.46 9.77 -0.71
C LEU A 93 0.94 9.82 -1.33
N ALA A 94 1.34 11.02 -1.79
CA ALA A 94 2.60 11.22 -2.46
C ALA A 94 3.78 10.91 -1.52
N ASP A 95 4.84 10.35 -2.08
CA ASP A 95 6.09 10.04 -1.37
C ASP A 95 5.91 9.22 -0.07
N SER A 96 4.85 8.41 -0.02
CA SER A 96 4.48 7.62 1.16
C SER A 96 3.93 6.26 0.77
N GLN A 97 4.28 5.25 1.56
CA GLN A 97 3.78 3.88 1.36
C GLN A 97 3.69 3.11 2.67
N TRP A 98 2.92 2.04 2.68
CA TRP A 98 2.95 1.03 3.72
C TRP A 98 4.22 0.17 3.64
N SER A 99 4.61 -0.46 4.74
CA SER A 99 5.78 -1.36 4.82
C SER A 99 5.61 -2.71 4.11
N ASP A 100 4.38 -3.10 3.80
CA ASP A 100 3.99 -4.27 2.98
C ASP A 100 2.59 -4.01 2.40
N ARG A 101 2.06 -4.92 1.61
CA ARG A 101 0.67 -4.88 1.14
C ARG A 101 -0.27 -4.75 2.34
N LEU A 102 -1.21 -3.81 2.25
CA LEU A 102 -2.15 -3.52 3.35
C LEU A 102 -2.86 -4.77 3.92
N PRO A 103 -3.35 -5.75 3.11
CA PRO A 103 -3.96 -6.96 3.65
C PRO A 103 -3.04 -7.77 4.55
N LYS A 104 -1.75 -7.85 4.23
CA LYS A 104 -0.77 -8.56 5.06
C LYS A 104 -0.51 -7.86 6.39
N ILE A 105 -0.42 -6.52 6.37
CA ILE A 105 -0.24 -5.73 7.59
C ILE A 105 -1.47 -5.90 8.48
N VAL A 106 -2.68 -5.80 7.91
CA VAL A 106 -3.93 -5.98 8.64
C VAL A 106 -4.03 -7.40 9.23
N GLN A 107 -3.66 -8.44 8.47
CA GLN A 107 -3.61 -9.80 9.00
C GLN A 107 -2.65 -9.92 10.19
N ALA A 108 -1.43 -9.39 10.05
CA ALA A 108 -0.42 -9.45 11.10
C ALA A 108 -0.91 -8.77 12.39
N LYS A 109 -1.54 -7.61 12.26
CA LYS A 109 -2.09 -6.85 13.40
C LYS A 109 -3.30 -7.53 14.03
N LEU A 110 -4.16 -8.17 13.26
CA LEU A 110 -5.27 -8.96 13.78
C LEU A 110 -4.75 -10.19 14.56
N VAL A 111 -3.75 -10.90 14.04
CA VAL A 111 -3.13 -12.02 14.76
C VAL A 111 -2.58 -11.54 16.10
N GLU A 112 -1.76 -10.48 16.09
CA GLU A 112 -1.17 -9.88 17.29
C GLU A 112 -2.26 -9.45 18.30
N ALA A 113 -3.33 -8.79 17.83
CA ALA A 113 -4.41 -8.35 18.69
C ALA A 113 -5.17 -9.51 19.36
N PHE A 114 -5.42 -10.62 18.64
CA PHE A 114 -6.03 -11.82 19.24
C PHE A 114 -5.08 -12.53 20.21
N GLU A 115 -3.80 -12.66 19.88
CA GLU A 115 -2.78 -13.26 20.74
C GLU A 115 -2.66 -12.49 22.06
N ASN A 116 -2.60 -11.16 22.00
CA ASN A 116 -2.47 -10.27 23.16
C ASN A 116 -3.68 -10.37 24.15
N THR A 117 -4.82 -10.86 23.68
CA THR A 117 -5.95 -11.10 24.60
C THR A 117 -5.67 -12.21 25.61
N ASN A 118 -4.81 -13.17 25.30
CA ASN A 118 -4.56 -14.39 26.08
C ASN A 118 -5.85 -15.17 26.41
N ARG A 119 -6.87 -15.10 25.53
CA ARG A 119 -8.20 -15.71 25.75
C ARG A 119 -8.42 -17.00 24.96
N LEU A 120 -7.52 -17.33 24.04
CA LEU A 120 -7.64 -18.44 23.09
C LEU A 120 -6.54 -19.49 23.34
N GLY A 121 -6.79 -20.73 22.90
CA GLY A 121 -5.80 -21.80 22.95
C GLY A 121 -4.74 -21.69 21.85
N GLY A 122 -5.03 -20.98 20.77
CA GLY A 122 -4.10 -20.69 19.69
C GLY A 122 -4.70 -19.74 18.66
N VAL A 123 -3.84 -18.93 18.07
CA VAL A 123 -4.14 -18.03 16.97
C VAL A 123 -3.09 -18.30 15.90
N GLY A 124 -3.51 -18.52 14.66
CA GLY A 124 -2.57 -18.83 13.58
C GLY A 124 -3.01 -18.29 12.24
N ARG A 125 -2.11 -18.50 11.29
CA ARG A 125 -2.30 -18.16 9.87
C ARG A 125 -2.43 -19.42 9.04
N PRO A 126 -2.94 -19.32 7.80
CA PRO A 126 -2.94 -20.45 6.86
C PRO A 126 -1.54 -21.06 6.71
N GLY A 127 -1.46 -22.40 6.81
CA GLY A 127 -0.20 -23.14 6.64
C GLY A 127 0.59 -23.39 7.92
N GLU A 128 0.18 -22.90 9.09
CA GLU A 128 0.89 -23.13 10.37
C GLU A 128 0.56 -24.48 11.03
N GLY A 129 -0.31 -25.29 10.45
CA GLY A 129 -0.58 -26.65 10.90
C GLY A 129 -1.39 -26.80 12.19
N LEU A 130 -2.11 -25.75 12.59
CA LEU A 130 -2.98 -25.77 13.78
C LEU A 130 -4.28 -26.54 13.50
N ALA A 131 -4.81 -27.21 14.51
CA ALA A 131 -6.17 -27.81 14.47
C ALA A 131 -7.20 -26.73 14.75
N ILE A 132 -7.71 -26.12 13.68
CA ILE A 132 -8.57 -24.93 13.75
C ILE A 132 -10.01 -25.27 14.10
N ASP A 133 -10.62 -24.56 15.04
CA ASP A 133 -12.03 -24.59 15.34
C ASP A 133 -12.82 -23.56 14.54
N TYR A 134 -12.27 -22.34 14.40
CA TYR A 134 -12.93 -21.23 13.71
C TYR A 134 -11.93 -20.45 12.85
N GLN A 135 -12.41 -19.99 11.70
CA GLN A 135 -11.68 -19.07 10.83
C GLN A 135 -12.30 -17.68 10.92
N ILE A 136 -11.46 -16.66 11.07
CA ILE A 136 -11.82 -15.26 10.91
C ILE A 136 -11.49 -14.85 9.48
N ALA A 137 -12.52 -14.70 8.65
CA ALA A 137 -12.40 -14.21 7.29
C ALA A 137 -12.82 -12.74 7.22
N THR A 138 -11.93 -11.88 6.73
CA THR A 138 -12.16 -10.43 6.69
C THR A 138 -12.06 -9.89 5.27
N SER A 139 -12.70 -8.74 5.05
CA SER A 139 -12.58 -7.98 3.80
C SER A 139 -12.46 -6.50 4.13
N ILE A 140 -11.41 -5.88 3.63
CA ILE A 140 -11.16 -4.44 3.77
C ILE A 140 -12.03 -3.71 2.75
N ARG A 141 -13.03 -2.96 3.23
CA ARG A 141 -13.96 -2.19 2.40
C ARG A 141 -13.52 -0.74 2.21
N ALA A 142 -12.91 -0.17 3.25
CA ALA A 142 -12.30 1.15 3.22
C ALA A 142 -11.07 1.17 4.13
N PHE A 143 -10.02 1.81 3.66
CA PHE A 143 -8.81 2.17 4.40
C PHE A 143 -8.22 3.39 3.70
N GLU A 144 -8.83 4.55 3.95
CA GLU A 144 -8.65 5.74 3.12
C GLU A 144 -8.78 7.02 3.92
N VAL A 145 -8.18 8.11 3.44
CA VAL A 145 -8.45 9.45 3.95
C VAL A 145 -9.32 10.20 2.94
N ARG A 146 -10.48 10.66 3.37
CA ARG A 146 -11.34 11.57 2.62
C ARG A 146 -10.99 13.01 2.92
N VAL A 147 -10.88 13.82 1.88
CA VAL A 147 -10.49 15.23 2.01
C VAL A 147 -11.64 16.19 1.78
N GLN A 148 -12.72 15.75 1.14
CA GLN A 148 -13.92 16.56 0.93
C GLN A 148 -14.69 16.75 2.25
N GLY A 149 -14.94 18.00 2.62
CA GLY A 149 -15.68 18.34 3.85
C GLY A 149 -14.86 18.25 5.13
N GLY A 150 -13.54 18.10 5.03
CA GLY A 150 -12.61 17.93 6.15
C GLY A 150 -11.83 16.63 6.02
N ARG A 151 -10.54 16.67 6.38
CA ARG A 151 -9.68 15.49 6.27
C ARG A 151 -10.02 14.47 7.35
N THR A 152 -10.55 13.32 6.94
CA THR A 152 -10.99 12.26 7.85
C THR A 152 -10.52 10.90 7.36
N ALA A 153 -9.80 10.18 8.19
CA ALA A 153 -9.45 8.78 7.97
C ALA A 153 -10.69 7.89 8.20
N ILE A 154 -10.88 6.91 7.36
CA ILE A 154 -11.97 5.95 7.43
C ILE A 154 -11.40 4.55 7.27
N VAL A 155 -11.68 3.69 8.24
CA VAL A 155 -11.41 2.26 8.17
C VAL A 155 -12.72 1.51 8.29
N GLU A 156 -12.99 0.61 7.33
CA GLU A 156 -14.15 -0.27 7.35
C GLU A 156 -13.74 -1.69 6.95
N ILE A 157 -14.00 -2.64 7.85
CA ILE A 157 -13.68 -4.06 7.67
C ILE A 157 -14.93 -4.87 7.95
N SER A 158 -15.30 -5.75 7.00
CA SER A 158 -16.28 -6.78 7.28
C SER A 158 -15.58 -8.04 7.76
N ALA A 159 -16.15 -8.72 8.76
CA ALA A 159 -15.62 -9.95 9.31
C ALA A 159 -16.71 -11.03 9.38
N LYS A 160 -16.29 -12.28 9.22
CA LYS A 160 -17.09 -13.48 9.41
C LYS A 160 -16.36 -14.43 10.34
N VAL A 161 -17.09 -15.02 11.28
CA VAL A 161 -16.64 -16.18 12.05
C VAL A 161 -17.19 -17.42 11.37
N ILE A 162 -16.31 -18.27 10.87
CA ILE A 162 -16.66 -19.49 10.14
C ILE A 162 -16.26 -20.69 10.98
N ASN A 163 -17.17 -21.64 11.18
CA ASN A 163 -16.83 -22.93 11.79
C ASN A 163 -16.00 -23.74 10.78
N ASP A 164 -14.73 -24.03 11.13
CA ASP A 164 -13.80 -24.68 10.20
C ASP A 164 -14.19 -26.14 9.89
N ARG A 165 -14.88 -26.82 10.79
CA ARG A 165 -15.28 -28.23 10.63
C ARG A 165 -16.32 -28.45 9.53
N ASN A 166 -17.22 -27.48 9.29
CA ASN A 166 -18.34 -27.63 8.38
C ASN A 166 -18.54 -26.44 7.43
N GLY A 167 -17.67 -25.41 7.49
CA GLY A 167 -17.73 -24.24 6.63
C GLY A 167 -18.91 -23.29 6.88
N THR A 168 -19.69 -23.49 7.97
CA THR A 168 -20.84 -22.61 8.24
C THR A 168 -20.41 -21.26 8.83
N VAL A 169 -21.00 -20.17 8.34
CA VAL A 169 -20.84 -18.85 8.92
C VAL A 169 -21.64 -18.79 10.22
N ARG A 170 -20.96 -18.64 11.35
CA ARG A 170 -21.56 -18.53 12.67
C ARG A 170 -22.14 -17.14 12.94
N ASP A 171 -21.39 -16.13 12.51
CA ASP A 171 -21.82 -14.72 12.60
C ASP A 171 -21.02 -13.88 11.61
N GLN A 172 -21.55 -12.70 11.25
CA GLN A 172 -20.86 -11.72 10.41
C GLN A 172 -21.22 -10.29 10.82
N GLN A 173 -20.25 -9.38 10.77
CA GLN A 173 -20.45 -7.99 11.11
C GLN A 173 -19.52 -7.07 10.32
N VAL A 174 -19.93 -5.81 10.16
CA VAL A 174 -19.13 -4.74 9.60
C VAL A 174 -18.71 -3.80 10.72
N PHE A 175 -17.42 -3.53 10.78
CA PHE A 175 -16.81 -2.61 11.72
C PHE A 175 -16.32 -1.38 10.97
N ARG A 176 -16.65 -0.21 11.46
CA ARG A 176 -16.26 1.06 10.85
C ARG A 176 -15.87 2.06 11.93
N SER A 177 -14.75 2.74 11.71
CA SER A 177 -14.31 3.85 12.52
C SER A 177 -13.82 5.00 11.65
N THR A 178 -13.88 6.20 12.20
CA THR A 178 -13.37 7.41 11.57
C THR A 178 -12.50 8.17 12.54
N SER A 179 -11.45 8.83 12.03
CA SER A 179 -10.56 9.66 12.83
C SER A 179 -10.20 10.93 12.07
N PRO A 180 -10.33 12.12 12.68
CA PRO A 180 -9.90 13.36 12.04
C PRO A 180 -8.38 13.37 11.84
N VAL A 181 -7.91 13.94 10.72
CA VAL A 181 -6.50 14.18 10.47
C VAL A 181 -6.09 15.47 11.15
N ALA A 182 -5.22 15.39 12.14
CA ALA A 182 -4.72 16.53 12.91
C ALA A 182 -3.35 16.98 12.39
N GLY A 183 -3.31 17.65 11.26
CA GLY A 183 -2.07 18.11 10.61
C GLY A 183 -2.17 18.15 9.10
N SER A 184 -1.05 18.45 8.44
CA SER A 184 -0.99 18.54 6.98
C SER A 184 0.12 17.69 6.35
N ASP A 185 0.98 17.12 7.15
CA ASP A 185 2.08 16.24 6.78
C ASP A 185 1.59 14.79 6.61
N ASN A 186 2.36 13.99 5.91
CA ASN A 186 2.00 12.61 5.59
C ASN A 186 1.84 11.74 6.85
N SER A 187 2.63 11.99 7.89
CA SER A 187 2.51 11.27 9.17
C SER A 187 1.14 11.48 9.83
N ALA A 188 0.57 12.69 9.75
CA ALA A 188 -0.76 12.97 10.32
C ALA A 188 -1.88 12.16 9.64
N TYR A 189 -1.75 11.88 8.34
CA TYR A 189 -2.69 11.01 7.61
C TYR A 189 -2.58 9.56 8.10
N VAL A 190 -1.34 9.08 8.24
CA VAL A 190 -1.06 7.71 8.72
C VAL A 190 -1.54 7.53 10.16
N GLU A 191 -1.25 8.46 11.06
CA GLU A 191 -1.70 8.42 12.45
C GLU A 191 -3.23 8.40 12.58
N ALA A 192 -3.94 9.14 11.71
CA ALA A 192 -5.40 9.11 11.71
C ALA A 192 -5.94 7.75 11.23
N LEU A 193 -5.31 7.14 10.22
CA LEU A 193 -5.63 5.78 9.76
C LEU A 193 -5.34 4.74 10.84
N ASP A 194 -4.22 4.86 11.53
CA ASP A 194 -3.81 3.97 12.62
C ASP A 194 -4.84 4.00 13.77
N ARG A 195 -5.21 5.20 14.25
CA ARG A 195 -6.26 5.35 15.28
C ARG A 195 -7.61 4.77 14.85
N ALA A 196 -8.02 4.99 13.60
CA ALA A 196 -9.27 4.42 13.10
C ALA A 196 -9.21 2.89 13.02
N PHE A 197 -8.06 2.33 12.62
CA PHE A 197 -7.82 0.90 12.56
C PHE A 197 -7.81 0.26 13.94
N ASP A 198 -7.20 0.89 14.95
CA ASP A 198 -7.20 0.41 16.33
C ASP A 198 -8.61 0.23 16.87
N ASN A 199 -9.47 1.22 16.65
CA ASN A 199 -10.87 1.14 17.08
C ASN A 199 -11.60 -0.02 16.37
N VAL A 200 -11.43 -0.18 15.07
CA VAL A 200 -12.02 -1.29 14.29
C VAL A 200 -11.51 -2.64 14.80
N THR A 201 -10.21 -2.75 15.06
CA THR A 201 -9.57 -3.97 15.57
C THR A 201 -10.09 -4.32 16.95
N ALA A 202 -10.18 -3.36 17.87
CA ALA A 202 -10.72 -3.58 19.22
C ALA A 202 -12.16 -4.12 19.19
N ASP A 203 -13.01 -3.50 18.37
CA ASP A 203 -14.41 -3.90 18.24
C ASP A 203 -14.56 -5.27 17.58
N LEU A 204 -13.78 -5.55 16.54
CA LEU A 204 -13.78 -6.84 15.84
C LEU A 204 -13.33 -7.97 16.77
N VAL A 205 -12.21 -7.79 17.47
CA VAL A 205 -11.69 -8.80 18.41
C VAL A 205 -12.68 -9.07 19.53
N ARG A 206 -13.22 -8.02 20.15
CA ARG A 206 -14.24 -8.14 21.22
C ARG A 206 -15.48 -8.89 20.74
N TRP A 207 -15.96 -8.55 19.55
CA TRP A 207 -17.11 -9.23 18.94
C TRP A 207 -16.79 -10.70 18.67
N ALA A 208 -15.65 -11.03 18.09
CA ALA A 208 -15.29 -12.39 17.73
C ALA A 208 -15.15 -13.30 18.98
N LEU A 209 -14.52 -12.80 20.05
CA LEU A 209 -14.37 -13.56 21.32
C LEU A 209 -15.70 -14.00 21.94
N GLN A 210 -16.81 -13.35 21.62
CA GLN A 210 -18.15 -13.74 22.08
C GLN A 210 -18.79 -14.87 21.24
N ARG A 211 -18.16 -15.27 20.12
CA ARG A 211 -18.69 -16.24 19.15
C ARG A 211 -18.01 -17.61 19.21
N PHE A 212 -16.98 -17.76 20.02
CA PHE A 212 -16.22 -19.01 20.20
C PHE A 212 -16.73 -19.91 21.32
#